data_2e25564f594bd7b20318721c96e5ea66
#
_entry.id   2e25564f594bd7b20318721c96e5ea66
#
_cell.length_a   1.000
_cell.length_b   1.000
_cell.length_c   1.000
_cell.angle_alpha   90.00
_cell.angle_beta   90.00
_cell.angle_gamma   90.00
#
_symmetry.space_group_name_H-M   'P 1'
#
loop_
_entity.id
_entity.type
_entity.pdbx_description
1 polymer ?
#
loop_
_entity_poly.entity_id
_entity_poly.type
_entity_poly.pdbx_seq_one_letter_code
_entity_poly.pdbx_strand_id
1 'polypeptide(L)'
;MKIITWNINRFDGVWDWYEKKKDKDTKYREKMAKAIIGYLVKLISNEDDVAVLQEFPYYEYNGSIQWGCDEYSNWTSLFEKNNLTVIEPYKKGLNVTVAVVPKQKSVWKKTDGDDCKTSFKDGYLNKYIELLKEFRILGIHLPSSSVLLPLLHRMGEADRPDLILGDFNSGDYVIKNRWDEERECERQQYRKLINVYGYTDISGGGVTNHITGSSIDHFLIKNTVLFRLNIKNVFIDDNKTLSTLSDHYPIIVELEKKF
;
A
#
# COMPACT_ATOMS: atom_id res chain seq x y z
N MET A 1 11.68 8.31 -11.32
CA MET A 1 11.05 7.14 -10.68
C MET A 1 9.84 7.61 -9.91
N LYS A 2 8.68 7.02 -10.18
CA LYS A 2 7.48 7.26 -9.40
C LYS A 2 7.17 6.04 -8.54
N ILE A 3 6.85 6.27 -7.29
CA ILE A 3 6.41 5.23 -6.37
C ILE A 3 5.04 5.64 -5.85
N ILE A 4 4.07 4.74 -5.96
CA ILE A 4 2.68 4.99 -5.60
C ILE A 4 2.30 3.99 -4.51
N THR A 5 1.55 4.43 -3.52
CA THR A 5 0.85 3.52 -2.60
C THR A 5 -0.62 3.86 -2.58
N TRP A 6 -1.48 2.83 -2.61
CA TRP A 6 -2.92 3.01 -2.62
C TRP A 6 -3.66 1.78 -2.09
N ASN A 7 -4.45 1.95 -1.04
CA ASN A 7 -5.43 0.96 -0.63
C ASN A 7 -6.62 1.05 -1.59
N ILE A 8 -6.84 0.02 -2.41
CA ILE A 8 -7.85 0.00 -3.48
C ILE A 8 -9.18 -0.64 -3.05
N ASN A 9 -9.33 -0.94 -1.76
CA ASN A 9 -10.56 -1.49 -1.19
C ASN A 9 -11.20 -2.59 -2.07
N ARG A 10 -10.42 -3.56 -2.54
CA ARG A 10 -10.87 -4.75 -3.31
C ARG A 10 -11.67 -4.45 -4.58
N PHE A 11 -11.51 -3.26 -5.15
CA PHE A 11 -12.35 -2.71 -6.23
C PHE A 11 -13.83 -2.56 -5.83
N ASP A 12 -14.13 -2.55 -4.54
CA ASP A 12 -15.48 -2.36 -4.03
C ASP A 12 -15.94 -0.89 -4.04
N GLY A 13 -15.04 0.04 -4.41
CA GLY A 13 -15.28 1.48 -4.34
C GLY A 13 -15.33 1.97 -2.89
N VAL A 14 -16.11 3.00 -2.64
CA VAL A 14 -16.23 3.57 -1.29
C VAL A 14 -17.06 2.67 -0.39
N TRP A 15 -16.60 2.47 0.84
CA TRP A 15 -17.34 1.78 1.88
C TRP A 15 -18.39 2.71 2.48
N ASP A 16 -19.66 2.40 2.27
CA ASP A 16 -20.75 3.10 2.95
C ASP A 16 -21.20 2.29 4.19
N TRP A 17 -20.92 2.81 5.37
CA TRP A 17 -21.31 2.20 6.64
C TRP A 17 -22.82 2.17 6.86
N TYR A 18 -23.58 3.03 6.17
CA TYR A 18 -25.02 3.18 6.33
C TYR A 18 -25.82 2.38 5.30
N GLU A 19 -25.29 2.16 4.12
CA GLU A 19 -25.88 1.21 3.17
C GLU A 19 -25.43 -0.19 3.56
N LYS A 20 -26.41 -1.00 4.09
CA LYS A 20 -26.21 -2.44 4.23
C LYS A 20 -25.64 -2.95 2.92
N LYS A 21 -24.48 -3.62 2.98
CA LYS A 21 -23.78 -4.25 1.86
C LYS A 21 -24.80 -4.79 0.84
N LYS A 22 -25.04 -4.05 -0.23
CA LYS A 22 -25.43 -4.69 -1.48
C LYS A 22 -24.17 -5.37 -1.94
N ASP A 23 -24.18 -6.69 -2.08
CA ASP A 23 -23.12 -7.43 -2.72
C ASP A 23 -22.85 -6.71 -4.04
N LYS A 24 -21.71 -6.01 -4.10
CA LYS A 24 -21.36 -5.29 -5.30
C LYS A 24 -21.06 -6.34 -6.34
N ASP A 25 -21.87 -6.36 -7.39
CA ASP A 25 -21.77 -7.38 -8.41
C ASP A 25 -20.42 -7.32 -9.13
N THR A 26 -20.04 -8.40 -9.76
CA THR A 26 -18.79 -8.51 -10.50
C THR A 26 -18.62 -7.41 -11.55
N LYS A 27 -19.72 -6.93 -12.16
CA LYS A 27 -19.67 -5.86 -13.16
C LYS A 27 -19.31 -4.51 -12.55
N TYR A 28 -19.80 -4.24 -11.34
CA TYR A 28 -19.42 -3.02 -10.62
C TYR A 28 -17.93 -3.04 -10.29
N ARG A 29 -17.44 -4.14 -9.70
CA ARG A 29 -16.02 -4.30 -9.36
C ARG A 29 -15.11 -4.22 -10.59
N GLU A 30 -15.54 -4.81 -11.71
CA GLU A 30 -14.81 -4.72 -12.98
C GLU A 30 -14.74 -3.29 -13.50
N LYS A 31 -15.80 -2.51 -13.35
CA LYS A 31 -15.81 -1.07 -13.69
C LYS A 31 -14.81 -0.30 -12.83
N MET A 32 -14.79 -0.55 -11.51
CA MET A 32 -13.85 0.10 -10.60
C MET A 32 -12.41 -0.30 -10.92
N ALA A 33 -12.16 -1.59 -11.12
CA ALA A 33 -10.84 -2.09 -11.51
C ALA A 33 -10.33 -1.44 -12.80
N LYS A 34 -11.16 -1.35 -13.84
CA LYS A 34 -10.80 -0.68 -15.11
C LYS A 34 -10.45 0.79 -14.89
N ALA A 35 -11.20 1.49 -14.03
CA ALA A 35 -10.92 2.90 -13.74
C ALA A 35 -9.58 3.06 -12.96
N ILE A 36 -9.33 2.22 -11.96
CA ILE A 36 -8.06 2.20 -11.21
C ILE A 36 -6.89 1.87 -12.13
N ILE A 37 -7.01 0.85 -12.98
CA ILE A 37 -5.99 0.48 -13.97
C ILE A 37 -5.74 1.64 -14.93
N GLY A 38 -6.80 2.27 -15.47
CA GLY A 38 -6.68 3.41 -16.35
C GLY A 38 -6.00 4.63 -15.71
N TYR A 39 -6.13 4.78 -14.40
CA TYR A 39 -5.39 5.77 -13.63
C TYR A 39 -3.92 5.39 -13.49
N LEU A 40 -3.62 4.16 -13.10
CA LEU A 40 -2.25 3.69 -12.93
C LEU A 40 -1.45 3.68 -14.23
N VAL A 41 -2.06 3.34 -15.36
CA VAL A 41 -1.41 3.40 -16.70
C VAL A 41 -0.89 4.80 -17.03
N LYS A 42 -1.55 5.85 -16.56
CA LYS A 42 -1.08 7.24 -16.78
C LYS A 42 0.12 7.60 -15.90
N LEU A 43 0.28 6.93 -14.78
CA LEU A 43 1.32 7.22 -13.80
C LEU A 43 2.55 6.33 -13.98
N ILE A 44 2.32 5.05 -14.23
CA ILE A 44 3.37 4.02 -14.37
C ILE A 44 3.77 3.93 -15.84
N SER A 45 4.83 4.63 -16.23
CA SER A 45 5.28 4.73 -17.63
C SER A 45 6.73 4.33 -17.84
N ASN A 46 7.55 4.41 -16.79
CA ASN A 46 8.98 4.12 -16.86
C ASN A 46 9.29 2.78 -16.18
N GLU A 47 10.39 2.15 -16.57
CA GLU A 47 10.84 0.87 -15.99
C GLU A 47 11.07 0.91 -14.47
N ASP A 48 11.31 2.11 -13.95
CA ASP A 48 11.55 2.39 -12.54
C ASP A 48 10.26 2.68 -11.75
N ASP A 49 9.13 2.85 -12.42
CA ASP A 49 7.89 3.20 -11.74
C ASP A 49 7.25 1.95 -11.12
N VAL A 50 6.63 2.14 -9.95
CA VAL A 50 5.96 1.05 -9.22
C VAL A 50 4.78 1.57 -8.43
N ALA A 51 3.70 0.81 -8.38
CA ALA A 51 2.61 1.03 -7.43
C ALA A 51 2.51 -0.16 -6.47
N VAL A 52 2.37 0.12 -5.18
CA VAL A 52 2.04 -0.86 -4.15
C VAL A 52 0.56 -0.70 -3.82
N LEU A 53 -0.20 -1.76 -4.06
CA LEU A 53 -1.64 -1.77 -3.86
C LEU A 53 -1.99 -2.64 -2.66
N GLN A 54 -2.74 -2.08 -1.72
CA GLN A 54 -3.28 -2.77 -0.58
C GLN A 54 -4.72 -3.20 -0.87
N GLU A 55 -5.18 -4.20 -0.16
CA GLU A 55 -6.49 -4.83 -0.35
C GLU A 55 -6.75 -5.28 -1.80
N PHE A 56 -5.74 -5.76 -2.48
CA PHE A 56 -5.93 -6.39 -3.78
C PHE A 56 -6.70 -7.70 -3.61
N PRO A 57 -7.84 -7.90 -4.31
CA PRO A 57 -8.66 -9.09 -4.12
C PRO A 57 -7.97 -10.34 -4.68
N TYR A 58 -7.86 -11.36 -3.84
CA TYR A 58 -7.32 -12.66 -4.24
C TYR A 58 -8.41 -13.72 -4.34
N TYR A 59 -9.29 -13.77 -3.34
CA TYR A 59 -10.43 -14.66 -3.32
C TYR A 59 -11.73 -13.88 -3.17
N GLU A 60 -12.79 -14.40 -3.78
CA GLU A 60 -14.14 -13.91 -3.57
C GLU A 60 -14.57 -14.10 -2.10
N TYR A 61 -15.17 -13.09 -1.51
CA TYR A 61 -15.72 -13.14 -0.17
C TYR A 61 -17.23 -13.25 -0.22
N ASN A 62 -17.74 -14.43 0.09
CA ASN A 62 -19.17 -14.78 0.04
C ASN A 62 -19.93 -14.55 1.36
N GLY A 63 -19.48 -13.67 2.24
CA GLY A 63 -20.17 -13.44 3.53
C GLY A 63 -20.09 -14.61 4.53
N SER A 64 -19.80 -15.82 4.09
CA SER A 64 -19.43 -16.99 4.88
C SER A 64 -17.95 -17.27 4.68
N ILE A 65 -17.30 -17.88 5.69
CA ILE A 65 -15.86 -18.20 5.70
C ILE A 65 -15.46 -19.23 4.61
N GLN A 66 -16.29 -19.44 3.62
CA GLN A 66 -15.95 -20.25 2.47
C GLN A 66 -15.11 -19.40 1.52
N TRP A 67 -13.86 -19.78 1.37
CA TRP A 67 -12.95 -19.25 0.38
C TRP A 67 -13.60 -19.44 -0.99
N GLY A 68 -14.07 -18.34 -1.57
CA GLY A 68 -14.70 -18.34 -2.87
C GLY A 68 -13.73 -18.62 -4.02
N CYS A 69 -14.19 -18.41 -5.24
CA CYS A 69 -13.40 -18.59 -6.44
C CYS A 69 -12.16 -17.69 -6.44
N ASP A 70 -11.09 -18.17 -7.04
CA ASP A 70 -9.87 -17.39 -7.29
C ASP A 70 -10.18 -16.22 -8.23
N GLU A 71 -10.20 -15.01 -7.70
CA GLU A 71 -10.38 -13.80 -8.50
C GLU A 71 -9.04 -13.22 -9.01
N TYR A 72 -7.93 -13.63 -8.40
CA TYR A 72 -6.62 -13.06 -8.67
C TYR A 72 -6.23 -13.13 -10.15
N SER A 73 -6.44 -14.30 -10.78
CA SER A 73 -6.12 -14.51 -12.18
C SER A 73 -6.93 -13.62 -13.12
N ASN A 74 -8.21 -13.35 -12.77
CA ASN A 74 -9.06 -12.47 -13.54
C ASN A 74 -8.58 -11.02 -13.46
N TRP A 75 -8.25 -10.55 -12.27
CA TRP A 75 -7.77 -9.18 -12.07
C TRP A 75 -6.39 -8.97 -12.68
N THR A 76 -5.44 -9.86 -12.46
CA THR A 76 -4.09 -9.75 -13.05
C THR A 76 -4.15 -9.74 -14.58
N SER A 77 -5.04 -10.50 -15.20
CA SER A 77 -5.26 -10.48 -16.64
C SER A 77 -5.71 -9.12 -17.16
N LEU A 78 -6.50 -8.35 -16.37
CA LEU A 78 -6.88 -6.99 -16.74
C LEU A 78 -5.68 -6.03 -16.70
N PHE A 79 -4.80 -6.16 -15.71
CA PHE A 79 -3.55 -5.38 -15.66
C PHE A 79 -2.66 -5.70 -16.85
N GLU A 80 -2.48 -6.97 -17.18
CA GLU A 80 -1.65 -7.42 -18.30
C GLU A 80 -2.14 -6.90 -19.65
N LYS A 81 -3.46 -6.86 -19.89
CA LYS A 81 -4.07 -6.27 -21.09
C LYS A 81 -3.78 -4.77 -21.24
N ASN A 82 -3.40 -4.12 -20.15
CA ASN A 82 -3.07 -2.70 -20.10
C ASN A 82 -1.56 -2.44 -19.93
N ASN A 83 -0.71 -3.40 -20.31
CA ASN A 83 0.74 -3.33 -20.24
C ASN A 83 1.30 -3.14 -18.82
N LEU A 84 0.57 -3.58 -17.81
CA LEU A 84 1.01 -3.65 -16.42
C LEU A 84 1.15 -5.10 -15.98
N THR A 85 2.06 -5.37 -15.06
CA THR A 85 2.23 -6.68 -14.43
C THR A 85 2.03 -6.55 -12.94
N VAL A 86 1.24 -7.46 -12.38
CA VAL A 86 1.08 -7.59 -10.93
C VAL A 86 2.14 -8.56 -10.43
N ILE A 87 2.99 -8.10 -9.53
CA ILE A 87 3.95 -8.95 -8.81
C ILE A 87 3.20 -9.71 -7.73
N GLU A 88 3.29 -11.04 -7.78
CA GLU A 88 2.54 -11.95 -6.91
C GLU A 88 2.89 -11.75 -5.43
N PRO A 89 1.89 -11.77 -4.51
CA PRO A 89 2.13 -11.69 -3.07
C PRO A 89 2.88 -12.94 -2.55
N TYR A 90 3.39 -12.89 -1.32
CA TYR A 90 4.06 -14.03 -0.69
C TYR A 90 3.09 -15.15 -0.31
N LYS A 91 1.86 -14.80 0.03
CA LYS A 91 0.83 -15.76 0.46
C LYS A 91 -0.53 -15.33 -0.05
N LYS A 92 -1.31 -16.32 -0.48
CA LYS A 92 -2.72 -16.17 -0.81
C LYS A 92 -3.54 -15.73 0.42
N GLY A 93 -4.59 -14.95 0.19
CA GLY A 93 -5.48 -14.46 1.23
C GLY A 93 -6.76 -13.90 0.64
N LEU A 94 -7.71 -13.43 1.45
CA LEU A 94 -8.93 -12.78 0.94
C LEU A 94 -8.59 -11.49 0.17
N ASN A 95 -7.68 -10.73 0.72
CA ASN A 95 -7.09 -9.55 0.14
C ASN A 95 -5.59 -9.54 0.45
N VAL A 96 -4.80 -9.07 -0.47
CA VAL A 96 -3.36 -9.13 -0.39
C VAL A 96 -2.73 -7.77 -0.70
N THR A 97 -1.48 -7.61 -0.32
CA THR A 97 -0.65 -6.49 -0.80
C THR A 97 0.16 -6.97 -1.98
N VAL A 98 0.07 -6.24 -3.09
CA VAL A 98 0.77 -6.54 -4.34
C VAL A 98 1.54 -5.33 -4.83
N ALA A 99 2.48 -5.55 -5.76
CA ALA A 99 3.08 -4.47 -6.51
C ALA A 99 2.65 -4.54 -7.98
N VAL A 100 2.53 -3.38 -8.61
CA VAL A 100 2.21 -3.24 -10.03
C VAL A 100 3.33 -2.47 -10.70
N VAL A 101 3.83 -3.01 -11.79
CA VAL A 101 4.97 -2.49 -12.55
C VAL A 101 4.65 -2.50 -14.05
N PRO A 102 5.39 -1.75 -14.88
CA PRO A 102 5.30 -1.90 -16.34
C PRO A 102 5.60 -3.34 -16.75
N LYS A 103 4.79 -3.92 -17.65
CA LYS A 103 4.94 -5.31 -18.12
C LYS A 103 6.26 -5.55 -18.85
N GLN A 104 6.73 -4.55 -19.56
CA GLN A 104 8.01 -4.60 -20.27
C GLN A 104 9.01 -3.74 -19.53
N LYS A 105 10.20 -4.30 -19.25
CA LYS A 105 11.36 -3.60 -18.71
C LYS A 105 11.34 -3.23 -17.22
N SER A 106 10.44 -3.78 -16.40
CA SER A 106 10.53 -3.50 -14.97
C SER A 106 11.86 -4.01 -14.38
N VAL A 107 12.48 -3.18 -13.60
CA VAL A 107 13.72 -3.48 -12.87
C VAL A 107 13.48 -3.95 -11.44
N TRP A 108 12.22 -3.86 -10.97
CA TRP A 108 11.83 -4.28 -9.63
C TRP A 108 11.71 -5.80 -9.53
N LYS A 109 12.28 -6.37 -8.48
CA LYS A 109 12.17 -7.78 -8.15
C LYS A 109 11.58 -7.94 -6.76
N LYS A 110 10.67 -8.90 -6.61
CA LYS A 110 10.24 -9.35 -5.29
C LYS A 110 11.40 -10.08 -4.63
N THR A 111 11.68 -9.79 -3.36
CA THR A 111 12.65 -10.55 -2.57
C THR A 111 12.09 -11.95 -2.30
N ASP A 112 12.97 -12.94 -2.15
CA ASP A 112 12.53 -14.25 -1.69
C ASP A 112 12.06 -14.16 -0.24
N GLY A 113 10.91 -14.78 0.07
CA GLY A 113 10.31 -14.71 1.39
C GLY A 113 11.21 -15.25 2.50
N ASP A 114 12.21 -16.09 2.14
CA ASP A 114 13.22 -16.60 3.06
C ASP A 114 14.35 -15.59 3.33
N ASP A 115 14.63 -14.68 2.39
CA ASP A 115 15.54 -13.54 2.61
C ASP A 115 14.87 -12.44 3.43
N CYS A 116 13.54 -12.40 3.39
CA CYS A 116 12.75 -11.68 4.37
C CYS A 116 12.85 -12.46 5.69
N LYS A 117 14.02 -12.46 6.32
CA LYS A 117 14.29 -12.95 7.71
C LYS A 117 13.41 -12.24 8.75
N THR A 118 12.53 -11.46 8.24
CA THR A 118 11.41 -10.83 8.85
C THR A 118 10.35 -11.89 9.02
N SER A 119 10.50 -12.73 10.03
CA SER A 119 9.39 -13.54 10.49
C SER A 119 8.25 -12.64 11.00
N PHE A 120 7.57 -11.93 10.07
CA PHE A 120 6.17 -11.73 10.28
C PHE A 120 5.61 -13.12 10.46
N LYS A 121 5.24 -13.47 11.69
CA LYS A 121 4.57 -14.73 11.99
C LYS A 121 3.61 -14.98 10.84
N ASP A 122 3.49 -16.21 10.39
CA ASP A 122 2.72 -16.68 9.24
C ASP A 122 1.37 -15.99 8.94
N GLY A 123 0.83 -15.26 9.93
CA GLY A 123 -0.43 -14.53 9.83
C GLY A 123 -0.44 -13.31 8.91
N TYR A 124 0.70 -12.69 8.58
CA TYR A 124 0.74 -11.42 7.84
C TYR A 124 1.42 -11.50 6.47
N LEU A 125 1.83 -12.67 6.01
CA LEU A 125 2.52 -12.86 4.72
C LEU A 125 1.72 -12.37 3.50
N ASN A 126 0.42 -12.27 3.61
CA ASN A 126 -0.44 -11.70 2.58
C ASN A 126 -0.62 -10.18 2.70
N LYS A 127 -0.12 -9.56 3.74
CA LYS A 127 -0.31 -8.14 4.07
C LYS A 127 0.89 -7.26 3.74
N TYR A 128 1.94 -7.84 3.21
CA TYR A 128 3.10 -7.07 2.78
C TYR A 128 3.74 -7.65 1.53
N ILE A 129 4.50 -6.80 0.84
CA ILE A 129 5.38 -7.16 -0.26
C ILE A 129 6.69 -6.40 -0.13
N GLU A 130 7.81 -7.08 -0.31
CA GLU A 130 9.12 -6.46 -0.33
C GLU A 130 9.71 -6.52 -1.73
N LEU A 131 10.16 -5.38 -2.20
CA LEU A 131 10.73 -5.19 -3.53
C LEU A 131 12.17 -4.72 -3.38
N LEU A 132 13.02 -5.26 -4.22
CA LEU A 132 14.41 -4.89 -4.32
C LEU A 132 14.74 -4.40 -5.73
N LYS A 133 15.42 -3.28 -5.76
CA LYS A 133 16.19 -2.78 -6.87
C LYS A 133 17.52 -2.30 -6.29
N GLU A 134 17.78 -1.03 -6.30
CA GLU A 134 18.85 -0.34 -5.57
C GLU A 134 18.42 0.15 -4.19
N PHE A 135 17.11 0.12 -3.95
CA PHE A 135 16.45 0.37 -2.67
C PHE A 135 15.60 -0.83 -2.32
N ARG A 136 15.49 -1.08 -1.03
CA ARG A 136 14.55 -2.04 -0.48
C ARG A 136 13.26 -1.33 -0.10
N ILE A 137 12.17 -1.67 -0.78
CA ILE A 137 10.83 -1.14 -0.51
C ILE A 137 10.03 -2.20 0.23
N LEU A 138 9.45 -1.84 1.37
CA LEU A 138 8.46 -2.65 2.08
C LEU A 138 7.08 -2.00 1.91
N GLY A 139 6.23 -2.60 1.09
CA GLY A 139 4.82 -2.24 0.95
C GLY A 139 3.96 -3.01 1.94
N ILE A 140 3.09 -2.33 2.69
CA ILE A 140 2.34 -2.93 3.81
C ILE A 140 0.86 -2.58 3.80
N HIS A 141 0.06 -3.48 4.40
CA HIS A 141 -1.28 -3.22 4.91
C HIS A 141 -1.41 -3.95 6.25
N LEU A 142 -1.10 -3.27 7.32
CA LEU A 142 -1.06 -3.84 8.66
C LEU A 142 -2.23 -3.33 9.50
N PRO A 143 -2.70 -4.09 10.50
CA PRO A 143 -3.77 -3.63 11.38
C PRO A 143 -3.35 -2.44 12.26
N SER A 144 -2.05 -2.25 12.49
CA SER A 144 -1.47 -1.09 13.16
C SER A 144 0.06 -1.10 13.06
N SER A 145 0.69 0.03 13.36
CA SER A 145 2.16 0.14 13.45
C SER A 145 2.78 -0.78 14.50
N SER A 146 2.00 -1.22 15.49
CA SER A 146 2.47 -2.14 16.54
C SER A 146 2.97 -3.49 15.99
N VAL A 147 2.48 -3.91 14.83
CA VAL A 147 2.92 -5.13 14.15
C VAL A 147 4.29 -4.94 13.49
N LEU A 148 4.57 -3.74 12.98
CA LEU A 148 5.81 -3.42 12.28
C LEU A 148 7.00 -3.24 13.23
N LEU A 149 6.77 -2.65 14.42
CA LEU A 149 7.85 -2.33 15.36
C LEU A 149 8.69 -3.55 15.82
N PRO A 150 8.08 -4.69 16.23
CA PRO A 150 8.85 -5.87 16.60
C PRO A 150 9.71 -6.43 15.46
N LEU A 151 9.25 -6.23 14.23
CA LEU A 151 9.98 -6.60 13.03
C LEU A 151 11.24 -5.75 12.91
N LEU A 152 11.09 -4.43 12.86
CA LEU A 152 12.23 -3.50 12.73
C LEU A 152 13.20 -3.61 13.91
N HIS A 153 12.70 -3.96 15.10
CA HIS A 153 13.54 -4.17 16.27
C HIS A 153 14.49 -5.37 16.12
N ARG A 154 14.03 -6.44 15.48
CA ARG A 154 14.85 -7.65 15.24
C ARG A 154 15.83 -7.51 14.09
N MET A 155 15.58 -6.56 13.18
CA MET A 155 16.48 -6.29 12.06
C MET A 155 17.64 -5.41 12.51
N GLY A 156 18.83 -5.74 12.07
CA GLY A 156 19.95 -4.81 12.09
C GLY A 156 19.62 -3.55 11.31
N GLU A 157 20.21 -2.42 11.65
CA GLU A 157 19.93 -1.17 10.97
C GLU A 157 20.17 -1.24 9.45
N ALA A 158 21.21 -1.97 9.04
CA ALA A 158 21.54 -2.17 7.62
C ALA A 158 20.47 -2.98 6.86
N ASP A 159 19.78 -3.88 7.57
CA ASP A 159 18.79 -4.80 6.99
C ASP A 159 17.37 -4.20 6.94
N ARG A 160 17.14 -3.07 7.61
CA ARG A 160 15.85 -2.40 7.58
C ARG A 160 15.53 -1.85 6.20
N PRO A 161 14.26 -1.92 5.74
CA PRO A 161 13.85 -1.36 4.46
C PRO A 161 14.28 0.10 4.29
N ASP A 162 14.67 0.48 3.10
CA ASP A 162 15.00 1.88 2.76
C ASP A 162 13.73 2.74 2.71
N LEU A 163 12.65 2.16 2.20
CA LEU A 163 11.32 2.79 2.09
C LEU A 163 10.27 1.87 2.69
N ILE A 164 9.33 2.43 3.45
CA ILE A 164 8.14 1.70 3.95
C ILE A 164 6.93 2.51 3.55
N LEU A 165 5.98 1.88 2.85
CA LEU A 165 4.81 2.57 2.35
C LEU A 165 3.56 1.69 2.37
N GLY A 166 2.40 2.31 2.50
CA GLY A 166 1.14 1.58 2.51
C GLY A 166 0.16 2.10 3.56
N ASP A 167 -0.85 1.28 3.82
CA ASP A 167 -1.83 1.48 4.87
C ASP A 167 -1.30 0.92 6.19
N PHE A 168 -0.97 1.83 7.10
CA PHE A 168 -0.47 1.52 8.45
C PHE A 168 -1.60 1.33 9.45
N ASN A 169 -2.84 1.71 9.09
CA ASN A 169 -3.96 1.81 10.01
C ASN A 169 -3.63 2.59 11.30
N SER A 170 -2.65 3.46 11.24
CA SER A 170 -2.18 4.31 12.33
C SER A 170 -1.41 5.49 11.77
N GLY A 171 -1.37 6.59 12.51
CA GLY A 171 -0.69 7.81 12.10
C GLY A 171 -1.05 8.98 13.00
N ASP A 172 -0.59 10.18 12.64
CA ASP A 172 -1.04 11.43 13.26
C ASP A 172 -2.30 11.91 12.52
N TYR A 173 -3.46 11.76 13.16
CA TYR A 173 -4.74 12.13 12.56
C TYR A 173 -4.87 13.64 12.38
N VAL A 174 -5.37 14.04 11.21
CA VAL A 174 -5.56 15.45 10.87
C VAL A 174 -6.78 16.03 11.61
N ILE A 175 -7.83 15.23 11.76
CA ILE A 175 -9.08 15.65 12.41
C ILE A 175 -9.23 14.91 13.73
N LYS A 176 -9.39 15.65 14.81
CA LYS A 176 -9.75 15.09 16.12
C LYS A 176 -11.18 14.58 16.07
N ASN A 177 -11.35 13.31 16.38
CA ASN A 177 -12.65 12.68 16.55
C ASN A 177 -12.67 11.83 17.83
N ARG A 178 -13.82 11.26 18.17
CA ARG A 178 -13.98 10.43 19.38
C ARG A 178 -13.04 9.22 19.48
N TRP A 179 -12.43 8.81 18.35
CA TRP A 179 -11.50 7.68 18.28
C TRP A 179 -10.06 8.08 18.60
N ASP A 180 -9.77 9.38 18.73
CA ASP A 180 -8.41 9.88 18.93
C ASP A 180 -7.78 9.38 20.22
N GLU A 181 -8.54 9.34 21.32
CA GLU A 181 -8.04 8.86 22.61
C GLU A 181 -7.82 7.34 22.57
N GLU A 182 -8.75 6.59 22.00
CA GLU A 182 -8.65 5.13 21.87
C GLU A 182 -7.44 4.69 21.01
N ARG A 183 -7.03 5.54 20.07
CA ARG A 183 -5.92 5.28 19.15
C ARG A 183 -4.61 5.94 19.53
N GLU A 184 -4.51 6.57 20.70
CA GLU A 184 -3.27 7.21 21.14
C GLU A 184 -2.10 6.23 21.23
N CYS A 185 -2.34 4.98 21.64
CA CYS A 185 -1.32 3.93 21.66
C CYS A 185 -0.79 3.66 20.24
N GLU A 186 -1.65 3.63 19.24
CA GLU A 186 -1.26 3.42 17.83
C GLU A 186 -0.46 4.60 17.29
N ARG A 187 -0.86 5.85 17.63
CA ARG A 187 -0.09 7.05 17.30
C ARG A 187 1.31 7.02 17.92
N GLN A 188 1.42 6.60 19.16
CA GLN A 188 2.72 6.46 19.83
C GLN A 188 3.60 5.40 19.15
N GLN A 189 3.02 4.28 18.71
CA GLN A 189 3.76 3.28 17.96
C GLN A 189 4.22 3.83 16.60
N TYR A 190 3.34 4.54 15.89
CA TYR A 190 3.72 5.21 14.64
C TYR A 190 4.86 6.22 14.86
N ARG A 191 4.78 7.08 15.88
CA ARG A 191 5.85 8.03 16.23
C ARG A 191 7.19 7.36 16.56
N LYS A 192 7.16 6.13 17.09
CA LYS A 192 8.40 5.36 17.30
C LYS A 192 9.08 5.00 15.99
N LEU A 193 8.35 4.72 14.91
CA LEU A 193 8.93 4.50 13.60
C LEU A 193 9.78 5.69 13.17
N ILE A 194 9.27 6.90 13.39
CA ILE A 194 9.96 8.14 13.04
C ILE A 194 11.15 8.37 13.97
N ASN A 195 10.91 8.38 15.27
CA ASN A 195 11.88 8.90 16.25
C ASN A 195 12.95 7.89 16.67
N VAL A 196 12.60 6.59 16.70
CA VAL A 196 13.50 5.54 17.21
C VAL A 196 14.18 4.77 16.08
N TYR A 197 13.42 4.49 15.00
CA TYR A 197 13.95 3.68 13.89
C TYR A 197 14.52 4.53 12.75
N GLY A 198 14.47 5.85 12.87
CA GLY A 198 15.16 6.77 11.97
C GLY A 198 14.53 6.86 10.59
N TYR A 199 13.19 6.90 10.53
CA TYR A 199 12.45 7.19 9.32
C TYR A 199 11.93 8.63 9.32
N THR A 200 11.78 9.19 8.13
CA THR A 200 11.06 10.44 7.89
C THR A 200 9.81 10.13 7.10
N ASP A 201 8.66 10.59 7.59
CA ASP A 201 7.41 10.55 6.84
C ASP A 201 7.39 11.70 5.83
N ILE A 202 7.20 11.35 4.57
CA ILE A 202 7.11 12.29 3.46
C ILE A 202 5.73 12.33 2.81
N SER A 203 4.72 11.68 3.40
CA SER A 203 3.36 11.60 2.82
C SER A 203 2.65 12.94 2.66
N GLY A 204 3.20 14.01 3.20
CA GLY A 204 2.62 15.35 3.10
C GLY A 204 1.60 15.71 4.18
N GLY A 205 1.26 14.78 5.08
CA GLY A 205 0.42 15.04 6.27
C GLY A 205 -1.05 15.36 5.98
N GLY A 206 -1.55 15.03 4.79
CA GLY A 206 -2.95 15.21 4.40
C GLY A 206 -3.84 14.02 4.76
N VAL A 207 -5.15 14.19 4.56
CA VAL A 207 -6.13 13.11 4.71
C VAL A 207 -5.91 12.06 3.63
N THR A 208 -5.69 10.82 4.01
CA THR A 208 -5.54 9.68 3.10
C THR A 208 -6.78 8.79 3.08
N ASN A 209 -7.49 8.63 4.19
CA ASN A 209 -8.81 8.02 4.22
C ASN A 209 -9.88 9.11 4.34
N HIS A 210 -10.61 9.37 3.26
CA HIS A 210 -11.55 10.49 3.20
C HIS A 210 -12.87 10.22 3.94
N ILE A 211 -13.20 8.97 4.23
CA ILE A 211 -14.42 8.63 4.98
C ILE A 211 -14.22 8.92 6.47
N THR A 212 -13.05 8.60 7.00
CA THR A 212 -12.74 8.84 8.42
C THR A 212 -12.07 10.19 8.67
N GLY A 213 -11.61 10.88 7.62
CA GLY A 213 -10.83 12.10 7.74
C GLY A 213 -9.45 11.88 8.36
N SER A 214 -8.91 10.67 8.26
CA SER A 214 -7.65 10.30 8.91
C SER A 214 -6.48 10.20 7.92
N SER A 215 -5.28 10.40 8.43
CA SER A 215 -4.01 10.17 7.73
C SER A 215 -3.43 8.86 8.26
N ILE A 216 -3.69 7.75 7.58
CA ILE A 216 -3.29 6.40 7.99
C ILE A 216 -2.47 5.66 6.93
N ASP A 217 -2.42 6.19 5.72
CA ASP A 217 -1.48 5.75 4.69
C ASP A 217 -0.25 6.64 4.74
N HIS A 218 0.93 6.02 4.68
CA HIS A 218 2.18 6.74 4.84
C HIS A 218 3.22 6.32 3.81
N PHE A 219 4.19 7.20 3.62
CA PHE A 219 5.39 6.95 2.84
C PHE A 219 6.60 7.37 3.68
N LEU A 220 7.30 6.38 4.23
CA LEU A 220 8.44 6.58 5.10
C LEU A 220 9.73 6.32 4.34
N ILE A 221 10.69 7.22 4.48
CA ILE A 221 12.06 7.06 3.96
C ILE A 221 13.03 6.96 5.14
N LYS A 222 13.92 5.98 5.12
CA LYS A 222 15.00 5.86 6.08
C LYS A 222 15.94 7.06 5.98
N ASN A 223 16.27 7.69 7.09
CA ASN A 223 17.04 8.93 7.12
C ASN A 223 18.40 8.81 6.42
N THR A 224 19.04 7.65 6.51
CA THR A 224 20.32 7.39 5.82
C THR A 224 20.19 7.33 4.29
N VAL A 225 18.97 7.16 3.77
CA VAL A 225 18.68 7.10 2.32
C VAL A 225 18.34 8.48 1.75
N LEU A 226 17.79 9.39 2.57
CA LEU A 226 17.44 10.76 2.15
C LEU A 226 18.63 11.53 1.55
N PHE A 227 19.86 11.22 1.97
CA PHE A 227 21.05 11.86 1.41
C PHE A 227 21.31 11.46 -0.05
N ARG A 228 20.82 10.29 -0.47
CA ARG A 228 21.01 9.73 -1.82
C ARG A 228 19.85 10.00 -2.76
N LEU A 229 18.73 10.51 -2.22
CA LEU A 229 17.50 10.74 -2.97
C LEU A 229 17.17 12.24 -2.99
N ASN A 230 16.68 12.70 -4.13
CA ASN A 230 16.04 13.98 -4.29
C ASN A 230 14.53 13.74 -4.42
N ILE A 231 13.76 14.23 -3.46
CA ILE A 231 12.31 14.19 -3.51
C ILE A 231 11.86 15.32 -4.42
N LYS A 232 11.39 15.00 -5.62
CA LYS A 232 10.94 15.99 -6.61
C LYS A 232 9.53 16.46 -6.32
N ASN A 233 8.67 15.51 -5.98
CA ASN A 233 7.26 15.78 -5.72
C ASN A 233 6.69 14.76 -4.77
N VAL A 234 5.77 15.19 -3.91
CA VAL A 234 4.95 14.34 -3.05
C VAL A 234 3.57 14.93 -3.00
N PHE A 235 2.56 14.14 -3.31
CA PHE A 235 1.19 14.59 -3.17
C PHE A 235 0.24 13.43 -2.92
N ILE A 236 -0.84 13.73 -2.21
CA ILE A 236 -2.02 12.90 -2.08
C ILE A 236 -2.97 13.34 -3.18
N ASP A 237 -3.34 12.43 -4.08
CA ASP A 237 -4.27 12.78 -5.17
C ASP A 237 -5.71 12.65 -4.66
N ASP A 238 -6.24 13.75 -4.14
CA ASP A 238 -7.59 13.87 -3.58
C ASP A 238 -8.65 14.22 -4.62
N ASN A 239 -8.39 13.93 -5.89
CA ASN A 239 -9.33 14.19 -6.99
C ASN A 239 -10.68 13.50 -6.74
N LYS A 240 -11.77 14.25 -6.91
CA LYS A 240 -13.15 13.75 -6.72
C LYS A 240 -13.47 12.46 -7.47
N THR A 241 -12.84 12.20 -8.60
CA THR A 241 -13.02 10.93 -9.33
C THR A 241 -12.44 9.77 -8.53
N LEU A 242 -11.29 9.96 -7.88
CA LEU A 242 -10.63 8.92 -7.10
C LEU A 242 -11.40 8.61 -5.81
N SER A 243 -12.05 9.61 -5.20
CA SER A 243 -12.90 9.38 -4.02
C SER A 243 -14.10 8.47 -4.28
N THR A 244 -14.42 8.14 -5.51
CA THR A 244 -15.45 7.15 -5.84
C THR A 244 -14.89 5.75 -6.07
N LEU A 245 -13.57 5.61 -6.23
CA LEU A 245 -12.90 4.36 -6.56
C LEU A 245 -12.43 3.60 -5.31
N SER A 246 -12.10 4.31 -4.26
CA SER A 246 -11.70 3.78 -2.95
C SER A 246 -12.04 4.80 -1.87
N ASP A 247 -12.13 4.37 -0.63
CA ASP A 247 -12.19 5.22 0.56
C ASP A 247 -10.82 5.80 0.94
N HIS A 248 -9.74 5.34 0.29
CA HIS A 248 -8.40 5.89 0.40
C HIS A 248 -7.98 6.65 -0.86
N TYR A 249 -7.18 7.68 -0.67
CA TYR A 249 -6.48 8.39 -1.74
C TYR A 249 -5.08 7.82 -1.97
N PRO A 250 -4.60 7.75 -3.22
CA PRO A 250 -3.23 7.36 -3.49
C PRO A 250 -2.23 8.43 -3.03
N ILE A 251 -1.11 7.99 -2.48
CA ILE A 251 0.08 8.84 -2.28
C ILE A 251 1.03 8.56 -3.43
N ILE A 252 1.49 9.63 -4.07
CA ILE A 252 2.39 9.57 -5.21
C ILE A 252 3.66 10.32 -4.84
N VAL A 253 4.80 9.63 -5.00
CA VAL A 253 6.12 10.19 -4.71
C VAL A 253 6.99 10.09 -5.96
N GLU A 254 7.56 11.22 -6.38
CA GLU A 254 8.54 11.29 -7.45
C GLU A 254 9.94 11.47 -6.86
N LEU A 255 10.77 10.46 -7.10
CA LEU A 255 12.15 10.42 -6.61
C LEU A 255 13.15 10.46 -7.75
N GLU A 256 14.28 11.09 -7.49
CA GLU A 256 15.46 11.11 -8.35
C GLU A 256 16.71 10.81 -7.51
N LYS A 257 17.66 10.09 -8.08
CA LYS A 257 18.96 9.91 -7.42
C LYS A 257 19.73 11.21 -7.40
N LYS A 258 20.41 11.48 -6.29
CA LYS A 258 21.47 12.47 -6.24
C LYS A 258 22.74 11.80 -6.75
N PHE A 259 23.36 12.41 -7.74
CA PHE A 259 24.67 12.01 -8.27
C PHE A 259 25.77 12.46 -7.33
#